data_afe9592f93f42aeb42d688114de77b3f
#
_entry.id   afe9592f93f42aeb42d688114de77b3f
#
_cell.length_a   1.000
_cell.length_b   1.000
_cell.length_c   1.000
_cell.angle_alpha   90.00
_cell.angle_beta   90.00
_cell.angle_gamma   90.00
#
_symmetry.space_group_name_H-M   'P 1'
#
loop_
_entity.id
_entity.type
_entity.pdbx_description
1 polymer ?
#
loop_
_entity_poly.entity_id
_entity_poly.type
_entity_poly.pdbx_seq_one_letter_code
_entity_poly.pdbx_strand_id
1 'polypeptide(L)'
;MLPGATPILGQMHLTDLTVAPAAHKCTFVLHGASDAVANALRRTMLCDVPTVRISSVSFVTNTTIFPDDMIAHRLGLMPPLGAVDPVNGCVAFSIDRQGPCNLLSDDVHCSDPSVRLRPGLLLCRLEEGQCLELTATCTVGDGRKHARFQACMAPHYAKTHHRSNQASECWCEATAFGHDCRACGRHKPSLAACGGPVVHRFGFETDSSAAPLWLLAQTLVVLERRVAQLLAAVTAPSPGLAPSDLASP
;
A
#
# COMPACT_ATOMS: atom_id res chain seq x y z
N MET A 1 -34.44 -0.25 -13.93
CA MET A 1 -34.37 -0.49 -12.47
C MET A 1 -34.17 -1.98 -12.27
N LEU A 2 -32.99 -2.40 -11.84
CA LEU A 2 -32.75 -3.79 -11.43
C LEU A 2 -33.41 -3.99 -10.06
N PRO A 3 -34.32 -4.92 -9.89
CA PRO A 3 -34.98 -5.16 -8.61
C PRO A 3 -34.01 -5.90 -7.68
N GLY A 4 -33.78 -5.39 -6.48
CA GLY A 4 -33.15 -6.15 -5.40
C GLY A 4 -31.76 -5.74 -4.93
N ALA A 5 -31.18 -4.62 -5.38
CA ALA A 5 -29.97 -4.10 -4.75
C ALA A 5 -30.32 -3.37 -3.45
N THR A 6 -30.44 -4.10 -2.36
CA THR A 6 -30.34 -3.50 -1.02
C THR A 6 -29.02 -2.76 -0.92
N PRO A 7 -28.98 -1.53 -0.40
CA PRO A 7 -27.75 -0.78 -0.26
C PRO A 7 -26.81 -1.50 0.72
N ILE A 8 -25.83 -2.20 0.17
CA ILE A 8 -24.79 -2.94 0.93
C ILE A 8 -23.90 -1.97 1.74
N LEU A 9 -23.97 -0.68 1.44
CA LEU A 9 -23.13 0.37 2.05
C LEU A 9 -23.62 0.87 3.42
N GLY A 10 -24.85 0.54 3.85
CA GLY A 10 -25.42 1.11 5.09
C GLY A 10 -24.86 0.57 6.40
N GLN A 11 -23.99 -0.44 6.39
CA GLN A 11 -23.53 -1.11 7.61
C GLN A 11 -22.02 -1.38 7.69
N MET A 12 -21.21 -0.87 6.76
CA MET A 12 -19.76 -1.02 6.88
C MET A 12 -19.20 -0.07 7.93
N HIS A 13 -18.48 -0.62 8.89
CA HIS A 13 -17.79 0.17 9.91
C HIS A 13 -16.50 -0.50 10.36
N LEU A 14 -15.60 0.30 10.93
CA LEU A 14 -14.33 -0.14 11.47
C LEU A 14 -14.41 -0.17 12.99
N THR A 15 -13.85 -1.22 13.59
CA THR A 15 -13.65 -1.32 15.04
C THR A 15 -12.21 -1.76 15.35
N ASP A 16 -11.84 -1.73 16.62
CA ASP A 16 -10.56 -2.24 17.14
C ASP A 16 -9.34 -1.66 16.39
N LEU A 17 -9.44 -0.39 15.98
CA LEU A 17 -8.35 0.30 15.31
C LEU A 17 -7.18 0.49 16.28
N THR A 18 -6.11 -0.24 16.04
CA THR A 18 -4.88 -0.18 16.83
C THR A 18 -3.74 0.26 15.95
N VAL A 19 -3.04 1.31 16.38
CA VAL A 19 -1.85 1.82 15.70
C VAL A 19 -0.67 1.69 16.65
N ALA A 20 0.38 1.03 16.20
CA ALA A 20 1.67 0.96 16.87
C ALA A 20 2.69 1.83 16.12
N PRO A 21 2.82 3.12 16.43
CA PRO A 21 3.65 4.05 15.65
C PRO A 21 5.12 3.64 15.59
N ALA A 22 5.66 3.15 16.70
CA ALA A 22 7.05 2.69 16.78
C ALA A 22 7.32 1.44 15.90
N ALA A 23 6.31 0.61 15.67
CA ALA A 23 6.40 -0.56 14.80
C ALA A 23 5.87 -0.28 13.38
N HIS A 24 5.44 0.95 13.08
CA HIS A 24 4.83 1.31 11.80
C HIS A 24 3.69 0.40 11.37
N LYS A 25 2.94 -0.13 12.34
CA LYS A 25 1.92 -1.16 12.14
C LYS A 25 0.53 -0.64 12.48
N CYS A 26 -0.45 -1.07 11.69
CA CYS A 26 -1.86 -0.82 11.95
C CYS A 26 -2.65 -2.13 11.84
N THR A 27 -3.59 -2.31 12.77
CA THR A 27 -4.58 -3.39 12.71
C THR A 27 -5.97 -2.83 12.97
N PHE A 28 -6.97 -3.41 12.33
CA PHE A 28 -8.37 -3.02 12.52
C PHE A 28 -9.31 -4.16 12.11
N VAL A 29 -10.56 -4.03 12.50
CA VAL A 29 -11.63 -4.97 12.15
C VAL A 29 -12.64 -4.27 11.25
N LEU A 30 -12.90 -4.83 10.07
CA LEU A 30 -13.87 -4.33 9.10
C LEU A 30 -15.13 -5.20 9.14
N HIS A 31 -16.25 -4.57 9.47
CA HIS A 31 -17.56 -5.19 9.54
C HIS A 31 -18.40 -4.88 8.31
N GLY A 32 -19.29 -5.81 7.93
CA GLY A 32 -20.29 -5.60 6.88
C GLY A 32 -19.74 -5.52 5.45
N ALA A 33 -18.44 -5.77 5.26
CA ALA A 33 -17.82 -5.78 3.94
C ALA A 33 -17.89 -7.18 3.31
N SER A 34 -18.06 -7.23 1.99
CA SER A 34 -17.86 -8.46 1.23
C SER A 34 -16.37 -8.78 1.07
N ASP A 35 -16.05 -10.05 0.76
CA ASP A 35 -14.68 -10.47 0.46
C ASP A 35 -14.07 -9.67 -0.71
N ALA A 36 -14.90 -9.28 -1.68
CA ALA A 36 -14.48 -8.46 -2.81
C ALA A 36 -14.02 -7.06 -2.35
N VAL A 37 -14.77 -6.42 -1.44
CA VAL A 37 -14.42 -5.11 -0.87
C VAL A 37 -13.15 -5.23 -0.01
N ALA A 38 -13.05 -6.26 0.83
CA ALA A 38 -11.87 -6.51 1.65
C ALA A 38 -10.62 -6.68 0.77
N ASN A 39 -10.69 -7.49 -0.30
CA ASN A 39 -9.58 -7.66 -1.21
C ASN A 39 -9.28 -6.40 -2.03
N ALA A 40 -10.29 -5.64 -2.43
CA ALA A 40 -10.10 -4.36 -3.10
C ALA A 40 -9.32 -3.38 -2.21
N LEU A 41 -9.70 -3.27 -0.92
CA LEU A 41 -9.00 -2.46 0.06
C LEU A 41 -7.53 -2.87 0.18
N ARG A 42 -7.27 -4.17 0.39
CA ARG A 42 -5.91 -4.72 0.48
C ARG A 42 -5.05 -4.41 -0.75
N ARG A 43 -5.61 -4.62 -1.94
CA ARG A 43 -4.89 -4.38 -3.21
C ARG A 43 -4.62 -2.90 -3.45
N THR A 44 -5.58 -2.03 -3.12
CA THR A 44 -5.41 -0.59 -3.23
C THR A 44 -4.33 -0.08 -2.29
N MET A 45 -4.28 -0.57 -1.03
CA MET A 45 -3.17 -0.25 -0.11
C MET A 45 -1.81 -0.56 -0.72
N LEU A 46 -1.68 -1.71 -1.37
CA LEU A 46 -0.41 -2.19 -1.89
C LEU A 46 0.03 -1.47 -3.16
N CYS A 47 -0.92 -1.22 -4.07
CA CYS A 47 -0.56 -0.88 -5.45
C CYS A 47 -0.95 0.52 -5.90
N ASP A 48 -1.92 1.15 -5.24
CA ASP A 48 -2.61 2.29 -5.86
C ASP A 48 -2.46 3.61 -5.11
N VAL A 49 -1.91 3.57 -3.89
CA VAL A 49 -1.65 4.80 -3.14
C VAL A 49 -0.43 5.49 -3.72
N PRO A 50 -0.57 6.75 -4.18
CA PRO A 50 0.55 7.49 -4.73
C PRO A 50 1.53 7.89 -3.62
N THR A 51 2.82 7.71 -3.89
CA THR A 51 3.92 8.08 -2.98
C THR A 51 5.03 8.78 -3.74
N VAL A 52 5.87 9.51 -3.02
CA VAL A 52 7.05 10.19 -3.58
C VAL A 52 8.28 9.34 -3.31
N ARG A 53 9.09 9.09 -4.35
CA ARG A 53 10.33 8.33 -4.25
C ARG A 53 11.39 8.89 -5.18
N ILE A 54 12.64 8.65 -4.83
CA ILE A 54 13.77 8.90 -5.72
C ILE A 54 13.62 7.99 -6.94
N SER A 55 13.60 8.59 -8.13
CA SER A 55 13.36 7.87 -9.37
C SER A 55 14.44 8.07 -10.41
N SER A 56 15.06 9.24 -10.44
CA SER A 56 16.15 9.55 -11.37
C SER A 56 17.41 9.85 -10.57
N VAL A 57 18.53 9.27 -11.00
CA VAL A 57 19.85 9.47 -10.41
C VAL A 57 20.82 9.78 -11.55
N SER A 58 21.58 10.87 -11.41
CA SER A 58 22.61 11.27 -12.34
C SER A 58 23.97 11.21 -11.64
N PHE A 59 24.85 10.39 -12.14
CA PHE A 59 26.19 10.23 -11.62
C PHE A 59 27.16 11.23 -12.28
N VAL A 60 27.91 11.95 -11.47
CA VAL A 60 29.02 12.78 -11.93
C VAL A 60 30.31 11.94 -11.86
N THR A 61 30.53 11.28 -10.73
CA THR A 61 31.69 10.42 -10.52
C THR A 61 31.30 9.22 -9.67
N ASN A 62 31.70 8.03 -10.12
CA ASN A 62 31.59 6.80 -9.34
C ASN A 62 32.84 5.95 -9.56
N THR A 63 33.72 5.93 -8.57
CA THR A 63 34.91 5.08 -8.56
C THR A 63 34.80 3.92 -7.58
N THR A 64 33.58 3.67 -7.09
CA THR A 64 33.31 2.54 -6.18
C THR A 64 33.33 1.21 -6.94
N ILE A 65 33.34 0.11 -6.21
CA ILE A 65 33.23 -1.24 -6.81
C ILE A 65 31.80 -1.53 -7.29
N PHE A 66 30.79 -0.73 -6.88
CA PHE A 66 29.41 -0.95 -7.26
C PHE A 66 29.07 -0.18 -8.54
N PRO A 67 28.36 -0.84 -9.49
CA PRO A 67 27.86 -0.16 -10.68
C PRO A 67 26.78 0.88 -10.32
N ASP A 68 26.63 1.87 -11.16
CA ASP A 68 25.68 2.97 -11.00
C ASP A 68 24.25 2.49 -10.76
N ASP A 69 23.78 1.50 -11.51
CA ASP A 69 22.46 0.93 -11.38
C ASP A 69 22.17 0.35 -10.00
N MET A 70 23.17 -0.27 -9.37
CA MET A 70 23.04 -0.84 -8.03
C MET A 70 22.88 0.25 -6.99
N ILE A 71 23.68 1.31 -7.08
CA ILE A 71 23.60 2.46 -6.18
C ILE A 71 22.28 3.18 -6.36
N ALA A 72 21.88 3.43 -7.63
CA ALA A 72 20.61 4.07 -7.96
C ALA A 72 19.41 3.27 -7.45
N HIS A 73 19.45 1.94 -7.59
CA HIS A 73 18.40 1.06 -7.07
C HIS A 73 18.30 1.13 -5.55
N ARG A 74 19.41 1.05 -4.83
CA ARG A 74 19.44 1.16 -3.36
C ARG A 74 18.91 2.50 -2.89
N LEU A 75 19.36 3.61 -3.52
CA LEU A 75 18.90 4.95 -3.20
C LEU A 75 17.40 5.12 -3.45
N GLY A 76 16.89 4.56 -4.56
CA GLY A 76 15.47 4.58 -4.88
C GLY A 76 14.56 3.82 -3.91
N LEU A 77 15.11 2.86 -3.15
CA LEU A 77 14.39 2.11 -2.11
C LEU A 77 14.44 2.81 -0.74
N MET A 78 15.27 3.84 -0.56
CA MET A 78 15.31 4.60 0.68
C MET A 78 14.10 5.53 0.77
N PRO A 79 13.25 5.39 1.82
CA PRO A 79 12.04 6.20 1.94
C PRO A 79 12.38 7.63 2.36
N PRO A 80 11.94 8.66 1.63
CA PRO A 80 11.99 10.04 2.09
C PRO A 80 10.97 10.25 3.21
N LEU A 81 11.39 10.95 4.26
CA LEU A 81 10.60 11.34 5.42
C LEU A 81 10.38 12.85 5.37
N GLY A 82 9.18 13.31 5.71
CA GLY A 82 8.80 14.72 5.72
C GLY A 82 7.63 15.02 4.79
N ALA A 83 7.24 16.27 4.76
CA ALA A 83 6.16 16.75 3.92
C ALA A 83 6.64 16.96 2.47
N VAL A 84 6.82 15.87 1.74
CA VAL A 84 7.08 15.97 0.31
C VAL A 84 5.77 16.25 -0.40
N ASP A 85 5.61 17.48 -0.89
CA ASP A 85 4.43 17.84 -1.68
C ASP A 85 4.45 17.08 -3.01
N PRO A 86 3.48 16.22 -3.29
CA PRO A 86 3.43 15.47 -4.53
C PRO A 86 3.20 16.37 -5.76
N VAL A 87 2.74 17.60 -5.59
CA VAL A 87 2.44 18.52 -6.69
C VAL A 87 3.67 19.36 -7.07
N ASN A 88 4.44 19.80 -6.08
CA ASN A 88 5.64 20.63 -6.28
C ASN A 88 6.95 19.84 -6.15
N GLY A 89 6.87 18.53 -6.05
CA GLY A 89 7.86 17.59 -5.56
C GLY A 89 9.14 17.40 -6.38
N CYS A 90 9.76 18.47 -6.85
CA CYS A 90 11.13 18.43 -7.32
C CYS A 90 12.11 18.56 -6.16
N VAL A 91 12.05 17.62 -5.19
CA VAL A 91 13.07 17.53 -4.15
C VAL A 91 14.30 16.87 -4.75
N ALA A 92 15.41 17.60 -4.71
CA ALA A 92 16.70 17.11 -5.18
C ALA A 92 17.52 16.61 -3.98
N PHE A 93 18.21 15.51 -4.20
CA PHE A 93 19.18 14.95 -3.28
C PHE A 93 20.57 14.99 -3.93
N SER A 94 21.61 15.19 -3.14
CA SER A 94 22.97 15.15 -3.61
C SER A 94 23.87 14.39 -2.66
N ILE A 95 24.86 13.75 -3.22
CA ILE A 95 25.95 13.08 -2.50
C ILE A 95 27.26 13.57 -3.12
N ASP A 96 28.21 13.95 -2.26
CA ASP A 96 29.58 14.20 -2.61
C ASP A 96 30.44 13.69 -1.45
N ARG A 97 31.03 12.52 -1.61
CA ARG A 97 31.80 11.84 -0.58
C ARG A 97 33.03 11.13 -1.13
N GLN A 98 34.10 11.24 -0.39
CA GLN A 98 35.36 10.53 -0.61
C GLN A 98 35.67 9.60 0.55
N GLY A 99 36.15 8.39 0.24
CA GLY A 99 36.55 7.38 1.22
C GLY A 99 37.90 7.66 1.92
N PRO A 100 38.20 6.87 2.95
CA PRO A 100 37.44 5.70 3.41
C PRO A 100 36.28 6.07 4.34
N CYS A 101 35.06 5.61 4.06
CA CYS A 101 33.90 5.81 4.94
C CYS A 101 32.74 4.86 4.61
N ASN A 102 31.83 4.69 5.57
CA ASN A 102 30.52 4.12 5.30
C ASN A 102 29.58 5.26 4.92
N LEU A 103 29.07 5.24 3.69
CA LEU A 103 28.10 6.21 3.21
C LEU A 103 26.70 5.78 3.64
N LEU A 104 26.11 6.56 4.52
CA LEU A 104 24.79 6.33 5.07
C LEU A 104 23.76 7.27 4.43
N SER A 105 22.48 6.97 4.62
CA SER A 105 21.39 7.87 4.24
C SER A 105 21.47 9.24 4.89
N ASP A 106 22.12 9.34 6.05
CA ASP A 106 22.34 10.59 6.78
C ASP A 106 23.33 11.51 6.07
N ASP A 107 24.17 10.96 5.21
CA ASP A 107 25.17 11.71 4.42
C ASP A 107 24.59 12.28 3.13
N VAL A 108 23.33 11.95 2.83
CA VAL A 108 22.63 12.44 1.63
C VAL A 108 22.04 13.82 1.91
N HIS A 109 22.50 14.82 1.19
CA HIS A 109 21.98 16.18 1.31
C HIS A 109 20.68 16.33 0.54
N CYS A 110 19.70 16.98 1.16
CA CYS A 110 18.43 17.30 0.52
C CYS A 110 18.32 18.81 0.27
N SER A 111 17.80 19.20 -0.88
CA SER A 111 17.55 20.61 -1.21
C SER A 111 16.49 21.26 -0.31
N ASP A 112 15.57 20.47 0.25
CA ASP A 112 14.57 20.90 1.21
C ASP A 112 14.94 20.38 2.61
N PRO A 113 15.23 21.29 3.58
CA PRO A 113 15.62 20.89 4.94
C PRO A 113 14.50 20.19 5.73
N SER A 114 13.25 20.29 5.29
CA SER A 114 12.10 19.59 5.90
C SER A 114 12.03 18.12 5.48
N VAL A 115 12.77 17.74 4.44
CA VAL A 115 12.79 16.38 3.88
C VAL A 115 14.16 15.73 4.13
N ARG A 116 14.12 14.51 4.61
CA ARG A 116 15.32 13.68 4.82
C ARG A 116 15.04 12.25 4.44
N LEU A 117 16.07 11.47 4.18
CA LEU A 117 15.92 10.02 4.05
C LEU A 117 15.80 9.38 5.44
N ARG A 118 15.21 8.19 5.51
CA ARG A 118 15.20 7.40 6.75
C ARG A 118 16.63 7.22 7.25
N PRO A 119 16.95 7.59 8.49
CA PRO A 119 18.32 7.57 9.00
C PRO A 119 18.88 6.15 9.16
N GLY A 120 20.21 6.03 9.16
CA GLY A 120 20.93 4.81 9.47
C GLY A 120 20.92 3.74 8.37
N LEU A 121 20.50 4.04 7.15
CA LEU A 121 20.53 3.10 6.03
C LEU A 121 21.86 3.18 5.30
N LEU A 122 22.60 2.07 5.22
CA LEU A 122 23.85 1.99 4.49
C LEU A 122 23.59 2.01 2.97
N LEU A 123 24.13 3.00 2.26
CA LEU A 123 24.10 3.05 0.81
C LEU A 123 25.24 2.21 0.21
N CYS A 124 26.48 2.55 0.53
CA CYS A 124 27.65 1.78 0.14
C CYS A 124 28.82 2.06 1.11
N ARG A 125 29.89 1.29 0.97
CA ARG A 125 31.16 1.53 1.65
C ARG A 125 32.16 2.02 0.62
N LEU A 126 32.85 3.10 0.94
CA LEU A 126 33.92 3.66 0.15
C LEU A 126 35.27 3.27 0.80
N GLU A 127 36.14 2.76 -0.03
CA GLU A 127 37.56 2.48 0.38
C GLU A 127 38.44 3.71 0.09
N GLU A 128 39.68 3.64 0.48
CA GLU A 128 40.67 4.71 0.29
C GLU A 128 40.81 5.03 -1.23
N GLY A 129 40.74 6.31 -1.58
CA GLY A 129 40.84 6.78 -2.96
C GLY A 129 39.54 6.64 -3.79
N GLN A 130 38.50 6.05 -3.24
CA GLN A 130 37.18 6.00 -3.91
C GLN A 130 36.38 7.25 -3.62
N CYS A 131 35.61 7.69 -4.62
CA CYS A 131 34.68 8.79 -4.50
C CYS A 131 33.33 8.47 -5.16
N LEU A 132 32.30 9.11 -4.65
CA LEU A 132 30.94 9.03 -5.20
C LEU A 132 30.33 10.43 -5.20
N GLU A 133 30.04 10.92 -6.42
CA GLU A 133 29.34 12.18 -6.63
C GLU A 133 28.14 11.94 -7.52
N LEU A 134 26.95 12.27 -7.01
CA LEU A 134 25.69 12.09 -7.74
C LEU A 134 24.65 13.12 -7.32
N THR A 135 23.65 13.29 -8.18
CA THR A 135 22.41 14.01 -7.88
C THR A 135 21.23 13.11 -8.18
N ALA A 136 20.15 13.27 -7.40
CA ALA A 136 18.96 12.46 -7.54
C ALA A 136 17.70 13.31 -7.37
N THR A 137 16.63 12.94 -8.08
CA THR A 137 15.34 13.64 -8.01
C THR A 137 14.20 12.68 -7.70
N CYS A 138 13.19 13.21 -7.00
CA CYS A 138 12.00 12.48 -6.67
C CYS A 138 10.91 12.63 -7.73
N THR A 139 10.08 11.62 -7.86
CA THR A 139 8.82 11.68 -8.61
C THR A 139 7.69 11.02 -7.84
N VAL A 140 6.46 11.34 -8.22
CA VAL A 140 5.26 10.67 -7.73
C VAL A 140 4.99 9.43 -8.55
N GLY A 141 4.69 8.35 -7.89
CA GLY A 141 4.31 7.09 -8.52
C GLY A 141 3.49 6.23 -7.59
N ASP A 142 3.02 5.12 -8.11
CA ASP A 142 2.26 4.12 -7.39
C ASP A 142 2.94 2.74 -7.48
N GLY A 143 2.50 1.80 -6.64
CA GLY A 143 3.07 0.45 -6.59
C GLY A 143 2.88 -0.37 -7.86
N ARG A 144 2.03 0.05 -8.80
CA ARG A 144 1.88 -0.59 -10.12
C ARG A 144 3.04 -0.26 -11.03
N LYS A 145 3.62 0.96 -10.92
CA LYS A 145 4.77 1.37 -11.71
C LYS A 145 6.05 0.68 -11.26
N HIS A 146 6.29 0.71 -9.95
CA HIS A 146 7.49 0.07 -9.39
C HIS A 146 7.31 -0.16 -7.87
N ALA A 147 7.90 -1.23 -7.35
CA ALA A 147 7.84 -1.58 -5.93
C ALA A 147 8.41 -0.50 -4.98
N ARG A 148 9.32 0.36 -5.46
CA ARG A 148 9.83 1.49 -4.68
C ARG A 148 8.74 2.43 -4.18
N PHE A 149 7.62 2.55 -4.90
CA PHE A 149 6.49 3.40 -4.53
C PHE A 149 5.52 2.74 -3.54
N GLN A 150 5.75 1.48 -3.16
CA GLN A 150 4.91 0.79 -2.18
C GLN A 150 5.25 1.25 -0.77
N ALA A 151 4.42 2.12 -0.19
CA ALA A 151 4.54 2.51 1.22
C ALA A 151 3.90 1.50 2.17
N CYS A 152 2.99 0.65 1.67
CA CYS A 152 2.35 -0.41 2.42
C CYS A 152 3.11 -1.72 2.29
N MET A 153 3.43 -2.34 3.42
CA MET A 153 4.06 -3.65 3.48
C MET A 153 3.13 -4.67 4.11
N ALA A 154 3.14 -5.89 3.56
CA ALA A 154 2.41 -7.05 4.06
C ALA A 154 0.92 -6.80 4.41
N PRO A 155 0.12 -6.14 3.55
CA PRO A 155 -1.30 -5.96 3.83
C PRO A 155 -2.00 -7.33 3.73
N HIS A 156 -2.61 -7.73 4.83
CA HIS A 156 -3.31 -9.01 4.94
C HIS A 156 -4.63 -8.85 5.66
N TYR A 157 -5.54 -9.79 5.46
CA TYR A 157 -6.74 -9.92 6.27
C TYR A 157 -7.09 -11.39 6.51
N ALA A 158 -7.69 -11.63 7.66
CA ALA A 158 -8.29 -12.91 8.03
C ALA A 158 -9.81 -12.74 8.14
N LYS A 159 -10.55 -13.68 7.55
CA LYS A 159 -12.00 -13.72 7.63
C LYS A 159 -12.41 -14.50 8.85
N THR A 160 -13.17 -13.87 9.74
CA THR A 160 -13.78 -14.54 10.89
C THR A 160 -15.29 -14.57 10.74
N HIS A 161 -15.88 -15.73 10.95
CA HIS A 161 -17.33 -15.87 11.06
C HIS A 161 -17.73 -15.71 12.52
N HIS A 162 -18.63 -14.80 12.81
CA HIS A 162 -19.19 -14.70 14.16
C HIS A 162 -20.11 -15.91 14.38
N ARG A 163 -19.64 -16.87 15.13
CA ARG A 163 -20.50 -17.95 15.65
C ARG A 163 -21.35 -17.39 16.77
N SER A 164 -22.67 -17.41 16.61
CA SER A 164 -23.59 -17.22 17.74
C SER A 164 -23.30 -18.26 18.82
N ASN A 165 -22.89 -17.79 19.96
CA ASN A 165 -23.02 -18.35 21.34
C ASN A 165 -23.13 -19.86 21.55
N GLN A 166 -22.37 -20.73 20.91
CA GLN A 166 -22.14 -22.07 21.47
C GLN A 166 -20.66 -22.43 21.42
N ALA A 167 -20.09 -22.25 22.57
CA ALA A 167 -18.90 -22.85 23.14
C ALA A 167 -18.07 -23.74 22.18
N SER A 168 -17.01 -23.23 21.70
CA SER A 168 -15.67 -23.78 21.80
C SER A 168 -14.69 -22.90 21.05
N GLU A 169 -13.70 -22.48 21.76
CA GLU A 169 -12.53 -21.70 21.35
C GLU A 169 -11.68 -22.40 20.28
N CYS A 170 -12.27 -22.69 19.13
CA CYS A 170 -11.46 -23.09 17.99
C CYS A 170 -11.15 -21.85 17.16
N TRP A 171 -9.97 -21.30 17.30
CA TRP A 171 -9.36 -20.30 16.44
C TRP A 171 -8.92 -20.94 15.12
N CYS A 172 -9.82 -21.65 14.47
CA CYS A 172 -9.56 -22.19 13.15
C CYS A 172 -9.53 -21.03 12.17
N GLU A 173 -8.34 -20.63 11.75
CA GLU A 173 -8.18 -19.79 10.58
C GLU A 173 -8.91 -20.46 9.43
N ALA A 174 -9.91 -19.78 8.90
CA ALA A 174 -10.62 -20.25 7.71
C ALA A 174 -9.65 -20.12 6.53
N THR A 175 -8.88 -21.19 6.29
CA THR A 175 -8.10 -21.29 5.07
C THR A 175 -9.06 -21.24 3.87
N ALA A 176 -8.72 -20.46 2.86
CA ALA A 176 -9.53 -20.19 1.66
C ALA A 176 -9.93 -21.46 0.85
N PHE A 177 -9.49 -22.63 1.27
CA PHE A 177 -9.60 -23.88 0.53
C PHE A 177 -10.44 -24.95 1.24
N GLY A 178 -11.64 -24.65 1.71
CA GLY A 178 -12.68 -25.67 1.97
C GLY A 178 -12.33 -26.94 2.77
N HIS A 179 -11.14 -27.04 3.35
CA HIS A 179 -10.72 -28.24 4.07
C HIS A 179 -11.19 -28.26 5.53
N ASP A 180 -11.50 -29.42 6.02
CA ASP A 180 -11.84 -29.67 7.43
C ASP A 180 -10.70 -29.21 8.35
N CYS A 181 -11.03 -28.59 9.47
CA CYS A 181 -10.03 -28.18 10.44
C CYS A 181 -9.37 -29.43 11.06
N ARG A 182 -8.09 -29.67 10.74
CA ARG A 182 -7.32 -30.79 11.29
C ARG A 182 -7.08 -30.70 12.79
N ALA A 183 -7.15 -29.49 13.37
CA ALA A 183 -6.90 -29.30 14.79
C ALA A 183 -8.11 -29.64 15.65
N CYS A 184 -9.34 -29.44 15.18
CA CYS A 184 -10.54 -29.70 15.94
C CYS A 184 -11.39 -30.89 15.41
N GLY A 185 -11.04 -31.49 14.26
CA GLY A 185 -11.74 -32.64 13.67
C GLY A 185 -13.21 -32.39 13.30
N ARG A 186 -13.66 -31.16 13.29
CA ARG A 186 -15.06 -30.82 13.01
C ARG A 186 -15.24 -30.40 11.57
N HIS A 187 -16.26 -30.97 10.92
CA HIS A 187 -16.69 -30.54 9.62
C HIS A 187 -17.08 -29.08 9.62
N LYS A 188 -16.56 -28.29 8.66
CA LYS A 188 -17.02 -26.92 8.43
C LYS A 188 -18.51 -26.99 8.04
N PRO A 189 -19.42 -26.31 8.75
CA PRO A 189 -20.74 -26.09 8.20
C PRO A 189 -20.58 -25.35 6.86
N SER A 190 -21.36 -25.74 5.86
CA SER A 190 -21.36 -25.06 4.56
C SER A 190 -21.48 -23.55 4.76
N LEU A 191 -20.81 -22.76 3.95
CA LEU A 191 -20.83 -21.29 4.02
C LEU A 191 -22.25 -20.70 4.10
N ALA A 192 -23.23 -21.42 3.56
CA ALA A 192 -24.65 -21.06 3.59
C ALA A 192 -25.32 -21.18 4.98
N ALA A 193 -24.73 -21.94 5.91
CA ALA A 193 -25.32 -22.16 7.23
C ALA A 193 -24.82 -21.17 8.31
N CYS A 194 -23.82 -20.35 8.02
CA CYS A 194 -23.27 -19.35 8.94
C CYS A 194 -23.94 -18.00 8.71
N GLY A 195 -25.18 -17.83 9.18
CA GLY A 195 -25.94 -16.58 9.05
C GLY A 195 -25.45 -15.39 9.90
N GLY A 196 -24.24 -15.42 10.41
CA GLY A 196 -23.65 -14.33 11.17
C GLY A 196 -22.91 -13.31 10.29
N PRO A 197 -22.76 -12.06 10.75
CA PRO A 197 -22.04 -11.03 10.00
C PRO A 197 -20.60 -11.47 9.77
N VAL A 198 -20.16 -11.32 8.51
CA VAL A 198 -18.77 -11.56 8.13
C VAL A 198 -17.92 -10.42 8.63
N VAL A 199 -16.82 -10.75 9.27
CA VAL A 199 -15.88 -9.79 9.85
C VAL A 199 -14.49 -10.06 9.26
N HIS A 200 -13.82 -9.02 8.80
CA HIS A 200 -12.46 -9.10 8.27
C HIS A 200 -11.49 -8.38 9.22
N ARG A 201 -10.56 -9.14 9.79
CA ARG A 201 -9.49 -8.57 10.61
C ARG A 201 -8.30 -8.25 9.72
N PHE A 202 -7.98 -6.97 9.59
CA PHE A 202 -6.89 -6.46 8.80
C PHE A 202 -5.63 -6.22 9.61
N GLY A 203 -4.47 -6.37 8.95
CA GLY A 203 -3.19 -5.91 9.44
C GLY A 203 -2.31 -5.46 8.27
N PHE A 204 -1.52 -4.42 8.48
CA PHE A 204 -0.51 -3.95 7.54
C PHE A 204 0.59 -3.17 8.26
N GLU A 205 1.71 -3.00 7.58
CA GLU A 205 2.86 -2.23 8.03
C GLU A 205 3.18 -1.15 7.00
N THR A 206 3.88 -0.10 7.42
CA THR A 206 4.38 0.94 6.52
C THR A 206 5.90 1.00 6.55
N ASP A 207 6.49 1.48 5.47
CA ASP A 207 7.94 1.64 5.32
C ASP A 207 8.51 2.85 6.08
N SER A 208 7.74 3.46 6.96
CA SER A 208 8.02 4.70 7.70
C SER A 208 7.92 6.02 6.93
N SER A 209 7.80 6.01 5.61
CA SER A 209 7.57 7.24 4.83
C SER A 209 6.18 7.86 5.05
N ALA A 210 5.24 7.01 5.44
CA ALA A 210 3.86 7.41 5.69
C ALA A 210 3.37 6.90 7.04
N ALA A 211 2.62 7.73 7.75
CA ALA A 211 1.92 7.28 8.96
C ALA A 211 0.86 6.24 8.57
N PRO A 212 0.68 5.14 9.35
CA PRO A 212 -0.28 4.10 9.03
C PRO A 212 -1.71 4.60 8.82
N LEU A 213 -2.17 5.55 9.64
CA LEU A 213 -3.51 6.14 9.49
C LEU A 213 -3.65 6.97 8.22
N TRP A 214 -2.61 7.71 7.86
CA TRP A 214 -2.59 8.47 6.61
C TRP A 214 -2.71 7.52 5.42
N LEU A 215 -1.95 6.42 5.42
CA LEU A 215 -2.00 5.42 4.35
C LEU A 215 -3.40 4.80 4.22
N LEU A 216 -4.04 4.45 5.34
CA LEU A 216 -5.40 3.93 5.35
C LEU A 216 -6.40 4.95 4.78
N ALA A 217 -6.31 6.22 5.20
CA ALA A 217 -7.15 7.29 4.70
C ALA A 217 -6.97 7.51 3.18
N GLN A 218 -5.72 7.56 2.70
CA GLN A 218 -5.44 7.68 1.27
C GLN A 218 -5.96 6.49 0.46
N THR A 219 -5.88 5.29 1.02
CA THR A 219 -6.45 4.10 0.39
C THR A 219 -7.95 4.22 0.16
N LEU A 220 -8.69 4.74 1.14
CA LEU A 220 -10.13 4.96 1.02
C LEU A 220 -10.45 6.03 -0.03
N VAL A 221 -9.70 7.13 -0.05
CA VAL A 221 -9.85 8.19 -1.06
C VAL A 221 -9.59 7.66 -2.48
N VAL A 222 -8.56 6.84 -2.66
CA VAL A 222 -8.25 6.23 -3.96
C VAL A 222 -9.35 5.26 -4.40
N LEU A 223 -9.88 4.45 -3.47
CA LEU A 223 -10.99 3.55 -3.76
C LEU A 223 -12.25 4.32 -4.16
N GLU A 224 -12.63 5.33 -3.40
CA GLU A 224 -13.78 6.19 -3.70
C GLU A 224 -13.66 6.80 -5.10
N ARG A 225 -12.50 7.39 -5.42
CA ARG A 225 -12.23 7.98 -6.74
C ARG A 225 -12.39 6.95 -7.87
N ARG A 226 -11.91 5.72 -7.69
CA ARG A 226 -12.04 4.65 -8.69
C ARG A 226 -13.48 4.22 -8.89
N VAL A 227 -14.21 4.05 -7.81
CA VAL A 227 -15.65 3.70 -7.89
C VAL A 227 -16.41 4.82 -8.60
N ALA A 228 -16.14 6.08 -8.28
CA ALA A 228 -16.75 7.22 -8.95
C ALA A 228 -16.41 7.28 -10.46
N GLN A 229 -15.16 7.00 -10.84
CA GLN A 229 -14.74 6.92 -12.24
C GLN A 229 -15.45 5.80 -12.99
N LEU A 230 -15.56 4.61 -12.40
CA LEU A 230 -16.28 3.48 -12.99
C LEU A 230 -17.77 3.80 -13.14
N LEU A 231 -18.39 4.40 -12.13
CA LEU A 231 -19.77 4.80 -12.19
C LEU A 231 -20.01 5.83 -13.32
N ALA A 232 -19.16 6.83 -13.42
CA ALA A 232 -19.22 7.83 -14.48
C ALA A 232 -19.03 7.19 -15.87
N ALA A 233 -18.12 6.23 -16.02
CA ALA A 233 -17.91 5.53 -17.29
C ALA A 233 -19.13 4.67 -17.70
N VAL A 234 -19.82 4.05 -16.74
CA VAL A 234 -21.03 3.24 -17.02
C VAL A 234 -22.26 4.12 -17.30
N THR A 235 -22.33 5.30 -16.68
CA THR A 235 -23.46 6.22 -16.85
C THR A 235 -23.27 7.20 -18.03
N ALA A 236 -22.04 7.28 -18.58
CA ALA A 236 -21.80 8.10 -19.77
C ALA A 236 -22.59 7.54 -20.98
N PRO A 237 -23.29 8.38 -21.75
CA PRO A 237 -23.95 7.95 -22.96
C PRO A 237 -22.89 7.40 -23.93
N SER A 238 -23.09 6.17 -24.42
CA SER A 238 -22.19 5.54 -25.38
C SER A 238 -22.06 6.43 -26.63
N PRO A 239 -20.87 6.86 -27.02
CA PRO A 239 -20.71 7.60 -28.26
C PRO A 239 -21.01 6.66 -29.43
N GLY A 240 -22.20 6.72 -30.01
CA GLY A 240 -22.52 6.01 -31.25
C GLY A 240 -23.78 5.13 -31.29
N LEU A 241 -24.52 4.96 -30.21
CA LEU A 241 -25.85 4.33 -30.31
C LEU A 241 -26.91 5.44 -30.40
N ALA A 242 -27.43 5.63 -31.61
CA ALA A 242 -28.58 6.49 -31.80
C ALA A 242 -29.78 5.94 -31.01
N PRO A 243 -30.67 6.79 -30.48
CA PRO A 243 -31.84 6.35 -29.71
C PRO A 243 -32.79 5.44 -30.49
N SER A 244 -32.62 5.28 -31.80
CA SER A 244 -33.41 4.45 -32.71
C SER A 244 -33.12 2.95 -32.58
N ASP A 245 -31.99 2.51 -31.97
CA ASP A 245 -31.62 1.09 -31.98
C ASP A 245 -32.09 0.32 -30.72
N LEU A 246 -32.77 1.01 -29.82
CA LEU A 246 -33.34 0.43 -28.59
C LEU A 246 -34.88 0.20 -28.68
N ALA A 247 -35.50 0.45 -29.82
CA ALA A 247 -36.91 0.26 -30.02
C ALA A 247 -37.15 -0.78 -31.13
N SER A 248 -36.98 -2.04 -30.79
CA SER A 248 -37.63 -3.14 -31.53
C SER A 248 -37.86 -4.32 -30.59
N PRO A 249 -39.02 -4.94 -30.66
CA PRO A 249 -39.63 -5.83 -29.68
C PRO A 249 -38.95 -7.20 -29.55
#